data_b0690f2e75dc621558b247393fdd2629
#
_entry.id   b0690f2e75dc621558b247393fdd2629
#
_cell.length_a   1.000
_cell.length_b   1.000
_cell.length_c   1.000
_cell.angle_alpha   90.00
_cell.angle_beta   90.00
_cell.angle_gamma   90.00
#
_symmetry.space_group_name_H-M   'P 1'
#
loop_
_entity.id
_entity.type
_entity.pdbx_description
1 polymer ?
#
loop_
_entity_poly.entity_id
_entity_poly.type
_entity_poly.pdbx_seq_one_letter_code
_entity_poly.pdbx_strand_id
1 'polypeptide(L)'
;MLEKIAKKTPSVSKVVAETFNISTNTVHNYLNELVENKTIEKLKRGEYKLANVYHEYEFKRSSGDLERDTLPYDAYLKKLVSHLGENVQRIWSYGLSEMVNNVIDHSDAETMQMIIVQNYLNTIVWLVDDGVGIFEKIKNHFQLADLNEAICELFKGKLTTDAANHSGEGIFFTSKMMDSFLIASDGKIFTTSKFDDGKTVDLDTHGKGTCVLMSLSNFTHKTPKEIFDQYSDSDGSFSTTKIPLKNIFDAAPVSRSQAKRVCNRLEQFTEAILDFDGIEWMGQGFAHQIFVVFQNNHPEIALVPQNMSDSVKSMYDHVINSR
;
A
#
# COMPACT_ATOMS: atom_id res chain seq x y z
N MET A 1 -17.18 18.08 -6.75
CA MET A 1 -16.80 19.28 -5.96
C MET A 1 -15.82 18.94 -4.84
N LEU A 2 -16.14 17.99 -3.96
CA LEU A 2 -15.28 17.60 -2.82
C LEU A 2 -13.89 17.13 -3.24
N GLU A 3 -13.77 16.34 -4.32
CA GLU A 3 -12.46 15.94 -4.86
C GLU A 3 -11.61 17.13 -5.35
N LYS A 4 -12.24 18.16 -5.90
CA LYS A 4 -11.54 19.38 -6.29
C LYS A 4 -11.01 20.15 -5.06
N ILE A 5 -11.80 20.15 -3.97
CA ILE A 5 -11.38 20.72 -2.68
C ILE A 5 -10.22 19.91 -2.10
N ALA A 6 -10.32 18.58 -2.08
CA ALA A 6 -9.27 17.69 -1.60
C ALA A 6 -7.94 17.91 -2.36
N LYS A 7 -8.02 18.09 -3.68
CA LYS A 7 -6.87 18.39 -4.55
C LYS A 7 -6.39 19.83 -4.48
N LYS A 8 -6.94 20.66 -3.59
CA LYS A 8 -6.62 22.09 -3.45
C LYS A 8 -6.71 22.87 -4.77
N THR A 9 -7.68 22.50 -5.64
CA THR A 9 -7.87 23.14 -6.94
C THR A 9 -8.13 24.66 -6.75
N PRO A 10 -7.35 25.53 -7.41
CA PRO A 10 -7.58 26.97 -7.33
C PRO A 10 -8.96 27.34 -7.89
N SER A 11 -9.59 28.37 -7.30
CA SER A 11 -10.90 28.88 -7.78
C SER A 11 -11.97 27.79 -7.94
N VAL A 12 -12.10 26.91 -6.93
CA VAL A 12 -13.02 25.75 -6.94
C VAL A 12 -14.41 26.14 -7.44
N SER A 13 -14.98 27.29 -7.02
CA SER A 13 -16.32 27.69 -7.44
C SER A 13 -16.44 27.91 -8.96
N LYS A 14 -15.41 28.50 -9.58
CA LYS A 14 -15.38 28.72 -11.04
C LYS A 14 -15.23 27.40 -11.77
N VAL A 15 -14.27 26.57 -11.35
CA VAL A 15 -14.00 25.25 -11.98
C VAL A 15 -15.24 24.33 -11.90
N VAL A 16 -15.94 24.30 -10.77
CA VAL A 16 -17.16 23.51 -10.60
C VAL A 16 -18.29 24.07 -11.46
N ALA A 17 -18.49 25.39 -11.50
CA ALA A 17 -19.49 26.05 -12.31
C ALA A 17 -19.31 25.70 -13.81
N GLU A 18 -18.10 25.80 -14.32
CA GLU A 18 -17.74 25.44 -15.70
C GLU A 18 -17.92 23.93 -15.97
N THR A 19 -17.46 23.06 -15.06
CA THR A 19 -17.53 21.60 -15.24
C THR A 19 -18.97 21.10 -15.34
N PHE A 20 -19.90 21.68 -14.57
CA PHE A 20 -21.29 21.23 -14.50
C PHE A 20 -22.28 22.16 -15.20
N ASN A 21 -21.79 23.19 -15.88
CA ASN A 21 -22.59 24.20 -16.57
C ASN A 21 -23.68 24.83 -15.67
N ILE A 22 -23.31 25.22 -14.47
CA ILE A 22 -24.18 25.87 -13.48
C ILE A 22 -23.63 27.24 -13.08
N SER A 23 -24.46 28.07 -12.47
CA SER A 23 -24.01 29.40 -12.04
C SER A 23 -23.04 29.34 -10.85
N THR A 24 -22.10 30.26 -10.78
CA THR A 24 -21.21 30.41 -9.61
C THR A 24 -21.99 30.64 -8.31
N ASN A 25 -23.14 31.32 -8.38
CA ASN A 25 -24.01 31.50 -7.22
C ASN A 25 -24.57 30.16 -6.72
N THR A 26 -24.97 29.27 -7.62
CA THR A 26 -25.41 27.92 -7.26
C THR A 26 -24.30 27.15 -6.58
N VAL A 27 -23.05 27.23 -7.08
CA VAL A 27 -21.90 26.59 -6.44
C VAL A 27 -21.62 27.18 -5.05
N HIS A 28 -21.75 28.50 -4.90
CA HIS A 28 -21.59 29.15 -3.57
C HIS A 28 -22.64 28.66 -2.56
N ASN A 29 -23.89 28.45 -3.00
CA ASN A 29 -24.92 27.90 -2.13
C ASN A 29 -24.54 26.46 -1.67
N TYR A 30 -24.08 25.59 -2.57
CA TYR A 30 -23.58 24.25 -2.21
C TYR A 30 -22.37 24.30 -1.27
N LEU A 31 -21.43 25.22 -1.51
CA LEU A 31 -20.27 25.38 -0.62
C LEU A 31 -20.69 25.81 0.79
N ASN A 32 -21.66 26.73 0.91
CA ASN A 32 -22.19 27.16 2.19
C ASN A 32 -22.89 25.99 2.92
N GLU A 33 -23.74 25.24 2.23
CA GLU A 33 -24.37 24.05 2.76
C GLU A 33 -23.35 23.00 3.28
N LEU A 34 -22.28 22.77 2.52
CA LEU A 34 -21.21 21.84 2.94
C LEU A 34 -20.43 22.36 4.15
N VAL A 35 -20.28 23.68 4.30
CA VAL A 35 -19.69 24.27 5.51
C VAL A 35 -20.63 24.13 6.70
N GLU A 36 -21.92 24.40 6.53
CA GLU A 36 -22.95 24.26 7.57
C GLU A 36 -23.06 22.83 8.07
N ASN A 37 -23.01 21.85 7.14
CA ASN A 37 -23.02 20.44 7.44
C ASN A 37 -21.68 19.89 7.95
N LYS A 38 -20.67 20.76 8.13
CA LYS A 38 -19.31 20.39 8.58
C LYS A 38 -18.64 19.34 7.69
N THR A 39 -19.01 19.27 6.41
CA THR A 39 -18.35 18.40 5.42
C THR A 39 -17.03 19.02 4.95
N ILE A 40 -17.00 20.35 4.90
CA ILE A 40 -15.81 21.14 4.57
C ILE A 40 -15.63 22.30 5.56
N GLU A 41 -14.40 22.75 5.67
CA GLU A 41 -14.04 23.96 6.41
C GLU A 41 -13.58 25.06 5.45
N LYS A 42 -14.03 26.28 5.69
CA LYS A 42 -13.58 27.46 4.96
C LYS A 42 -12.32 28.00 5.61
N LEU A 43 -11.22 28.03 4.89
CA LEU A 43 -9.93 28.57 5.37
C LEU A 43 -9.86 30.08 5.19
N LYS A 44 -10.12 30.55 3.98
CA LYS A 44 -10.25 31.98 3.61
C LYS A 44 -11.16 32.12 2.40
N ARG A 45 -11.30 33.31 1.87
CA ARG A 45 -12.17 33.56 0.71
C ARG A 45 -11.77 32.72 -0.47
N GLY A 46 -12.66 31.79 -0.89
CA GLY A 46 -12.49 30.88 -2.04
C GLY A 46 -11.60 29.68 -1.77
N GLU A 47 -11.10 29.50 -0.56
CA GLU A 47 -10.31 28.33 -0.16
C GLU A 47 -11.04 27.49 0.90
N TYR A 48 -11.10 26.21 0.64
CA TYR A 48 -11.77 25.23 1.47
C TYR A 48 -10.88 24.00 1.64
N LYS A 49 -11.08 23.26 2.73
CA LYS A 49 -10.53 21.92 2.95
C LYS A 49 -11.63 20.98 3.39
N LEU A 50 -11.43 19.67 3.24
CA LEU A 50 -12.33 18.68 3.85
C LEU A 50 -12.23 18.80 5.37
N ALA A 51 -13.36 18.70 6.05
CA ALA A 51 -13.40 18.62 7.50
C ALA A 51 -12.96 17.21 7.91
N ASN A 52 -11.93 17.11 8.75
CA ASN A 52 -11.43 15.84 9.28
C ASN A 52 -11.90 15.66 10.72
N VAL A 53 -12.29 14.44 11.03
CA VAL A 53 -12.54 13.96 12.40
C VAL A 53 -11.38 13.06 12.79
N TYR A 54 -10.87 13.24 14.00
CA TYR A 54 -9.70 12.54 14.52
C TYR A 54 -10.11 11.70 15.72
N HIS A 55 -9.63 10.46 15.75
CA HIS A 55 -9.74 9.57 16.90
C HIS A 55 -8.37 8.95 17.14
N GLU A 56 -8.00 8.81 18.41
CA GLU A 56 -6.74 8.21 18.84
C GLU A 56 -7.01 7.21 19.95
N TYR A 57 -6.37 6.03 19.85
CA TYR A 57 -6.52 4.92 20.79
C TYR A 57 -5.13 4.32 21.06
N GLU A 58 -4.89 3.95 22.32
CA GLU A 58 -3.70 3.24 22.75
C GLU A 58 -4.09 1.84 23.26
N PHE A 59 -3.30 0.83 22.88
CA PHE A 59 -3.45 -0.56 23.24
C PHE A 59 -2.18 -1.04 23.90
N LYS A 60 -2.29 -1.77 25.02
CA LYS A 60 -1.15 -2.26 25.79
C LYS A 60 -1.20 -3.77 25.93
N ARG A 61 -0.05 -4.42 25.73
CA ARG A 61 0.10 -5.85 25.91
C ARG A 61 -0.11 -6.23 27.37
N SER A 62 0.46 -5.46 28.29
CA SER A 62 0.30 -5.63 29.75
C SER A 62 -1.15 -5.51 30.23
N SER A 63 -2.03 -4.84 29.48
CA SER A 63 -3.48 -4.73 29.77
C SER A 63 -4.32 -5.82 29.10
N GLY A 64 -3.70 -6.69 28.27
CA GLY A 64 -4.42 -7.71 27.50
C GLY A 64 -5.09 -7.17 26.22
N ASP A 65 -4.86 -5.91 25.85
CA ASP A 65 -5.47 -5.30 24.66
C ASP A 65 -4.94 -5.91 23.35
N LEU A 66 -3.72 -6.46 23.38
CA LEU A 66 -3.05 -7.09 22.24
C LEU A 66 -3.17 -8.63 22.28
N GLU A 67 -4.28 -9.18 22.77
CA GLU A 67 -4.59 -10.61 22.73
C GLU A 67 -5.52 -10.98 21.58
N ARG A 68 -6.20 -9.99 20.97
CA ARG A 68 -7.18 -10.20 19.92
C ARG A 68 -7.04 -9.16 18.82
N ASP A 69 -6.68 -9.62 17.63
CA ASP A 69 -6.46 -8.82 16.42
C ASP A 69 -7.70 -8.04 15.94
N THR A 70 -8.90 -8.59 16.18
CA THR A 70 -10.16 -7.94 15.78
C THR A 70 -10.60 -6.82 16.73
N LEU A 71 -10.03 -6.70 17.93
CA LEU A 71 -10.45 -5.72 18.94
C LEU A 71 -10.45 -4.28 18.43
N PRO A 72 -9.39 -3.77 17.75
CA PRO A 72 -9.37 -2.39 17.25
C PRO A 72 -10.46 -2.11 16.22
N TYR A 73 -10.77 -3.08 15.37
CA TYR A 73 -11.87 -2.95 14.41
C TYR A 73 -13.22 -2.97 15.11
N ASP A 74 -13.53 -4.02 15.88
CA ASP A 74 -14.86 -4.25 16.48
C ASP A 74 -15.25 -3.15 17.46
N ALA A 75 -14.31 -2.71 18.30
CA ALA A 75 -14.60 -1.73 19.36
C ALA A 75 -14.62 -0.28 18.82
N TYR A 76 -13.85 0.05 17.80
CA TYR A 76 -13.61 1.44 17.42
C TYR A 76 -13.92 1.75 15.96
N LEU A 77 -13.23 1.12 14.97
CA LEU A 77 -13.37 1.50 13.57
C LEU A 77 -14.73 1.12 12.98
N LYS A 78 -15.27 -0.04 13.34
CA LYS A 78 -16.55 -0.55 12.83
C LYS A 78 -17.68 0.46 12.97
N LYS A 79 -17.77 1.14 14.10
CA LYS A 79 -18.81 2.17 14.34
C LYS A 79 -18.65 3.34 13.37
N LEU A 80 -17.43 3.74 13.08
CA LEU A 80 -17.13 4.89 12.19
C LEU A 80 -17.44 4.58 10.74
N VAL A 81 -17.28 3.33 10.29
CA VAL A 81 -17.50 2.91 8.91
C VAL A 81 -18.83 2.20 8.68
N SER A 82 -19.66 2.00 9.72
CA SER A 82 -20.92 1.25 9.64
C SER A 82 -21.96 1.81 8.67
N HIS A 83 -21.87 3.09 8.34
CA HIS A 83 -22.75 3.76 7.39
C HIS A 83 -22.24 3.68 5.93
N LEU A 84 -21.04 3.14 5.72
CA LEU A 84 -20.41 2.98 4.41
C LEU A 84 -20.82 1.63 3.77
N GLY A 85 -20.49 1.44 2.50
CA GLY A 85 -20.76 0.20 1.78
C GLY A 85 -20.17 -1.04 2.47
N GLU A 86 -20.84 -2.18 2.35
CA GLU A 86 -20.41 -3.44 2.98
C GLU A 86 -19.00 -3.87 2.54
N ASN A 87 -18.66 -3.62 1.27
CA ASN A 87 -17.33 -3.86 0.74
C ASN A 87 -16.26 -3.03 1.46
N VAL A 88 -16.53 -1.75 1.75
CA VAL A 88 -15.63 -0.87 2.52
C VAL A 88 -15.42 -1.41 3.93
N GLN A 89 -16.53 -1.82 4.58
CA GLN A 89 -16.46 -2.40 5.93
C GLN A 89 -15.64 -3.69 5.96
N ARG A 90 -15.83 -4.58 4.97
CA ARG A 90 -15.08 -5.84 4.85
C ARG A 90 -13.59 -5.61 4.57
N ILE A 91 -13.23 -4.64 3.71
CA ILE A 91 -11.83 -4.28 3.46
C ILE A 91 -11.18 -3.77 4.75
N TRP A 92 -11.86 -2.89 5.50
CA TRP A 92 -11.33 -2.38 6.76
C TRP A 92 -11.20 -3.45 7.83
N SER A 93 -12.20 -4.34 7.94
CA SER A 93 -12.14 -5.46 8.89
C SER A 93 -10.94 -6.35 8.61
N TYR A 94 -10.76 -6.77 7.36
CA TYR A 94 -9.64 -7.60 6.96
C TYR A 94 -8.30 -6.87 7.17
N GLY A 95 -8.11 -5.71 6.54
CA GLY A 95 -6.82 -5.03 6.53
C GLY A 95 -6.36 -4.58 7.92
N LEU A 96 -7.29 -4.10 8.76
CA LEU A 96 -6.94 -3.71 10.11
C LEU A 96 -6.57 -4.92 10.97
N SER A 97 -7.34 -6.01 10.92
CA SER A 97 -7.02 -7.22 11.67
C SER A 97 -5.68 -7.83 11.27
N GLU A 98 -5.35 -7.89 9.96
CA GLU A 98 -4.05 -8.37 9.49
C GLU A 98 -2.88 -7.52 10.03
N MET A 99 -3.03 -6.18 10.03
CA MET A 99 -1.96 -5.31 10.52
C MET A 99 -1.82 -5.37 12.03
N VAL A 100 -2.93 -5.49 12.78
CA VAL A 100 -2.90 -5.70 14.24
C VAL A 100 -2.30 -7.05 14.59
N ASN A 101 -2.64 -8.09 13.83
CA ASN A 101 -2.04 -9.42 14.03
C ASN A 101 -0.51 -9.40 13.85
N ASN A 102 -0.01 -8.64 12.87
CA ASN A 102 1.44 -8.45 12.73
C ASN A 102 2.08 -7.79 13.97
N VAL A 103 1.39 -6.88 14.63
CA VAL A 103 1.87 -6.29 15.90
C VAL A 103 1.86 -7.33 17.01
N ILE A 104 0.78 -8.10 17.13
CA ILE A 104 0.61 -9.10 18.20
C ILE A 104 1.70 -10.19 18.09
N ASP A 105 1.89 -10.77 16.90
CA ASP A 105 2.68 -11.97 16.72
C ASP A 105 4.14 -11.69 16.34
N HIS A 106 4.42 -10.50 15.79
CA HIS A 106 5.71 -10.26 15.19
C HIS A 106 6.46 -9.04 15.72
N SER A 107 5.83 -8.08 16.41
CA SER A 107 6.54 -6.84 16.78
C SER A 107 7.26 -6.92 18.12
N ASP A 108 6.86 -7.81 19.03
CA ASP A 108 7.25 -7.80 20.44
C ASP A 108 6.94 -6.45 21.15
N ALA A 109 5.99 -5.67 20.60
CA ALA A 109 5.63 -4.36 21.12
C ALA A 109 4.91 -4.46 22.46
N GLU A 110 5.19 -3.52 23.37
CA GLU A 110 4.39 -3.28 24.57
C GLU A 110 3.19 -2.41 24.24
N THR A 111 3.34 -1.42 23.35
CA THR A 111 2.28 -0.48 23.01
C THR A 111 2.04 -0.41 21.50
N MET A 112 0.76 -0.25 21.15
CA MET A 112 0.31 0.09 19.80
C MET A 112 -0.64 1.27 19.88
N GLN A 113 -0.38 2.30 19.09
CA GLN A 113 -1.29 3.43 18.88
C GLN A 113 -2.05 3.27 17.56
N MET A 114 -3.36 3.57 17.59
CA MET A 114 -4.18 3.65 16.39
C MET A 114 -4.76 5.05 16.27
N ILE A 115 -4.43 5.74 15.17
CA ILE A 115 -4.95 7.06 14.85
C ILE A 115 -5.85 6.93 13.63
N ILE A 116 -7.11 7.35 13.75
CA ILE A 116 -8.09 7.34 12.66
C ILE A 116 -8.38 8.79 12.26
N VAL A 117 -8.20 9.07 10.98
CA VAL A 117 -8.57 10.35 10.37
C VAL A 117 -9.64 10.09 9.34
N GLN A 118 -10.84 10.62 9.56
CA GLN A 118 -11.97 10.42 8.66
C GLN A 118 -12.49 11.75 8.13
N ASN A 119 -12.78 11.80 6.85
CA ASN A 119 -13.54 12.87 6.20
C ASN A 119 -14.59 12.24 5.27
N TYR A 120 -15.34 13.10 4.57
CA TYR A 120 -16.40 12.62 3.68
C TYR A 120 -15.89 11.64 2.59
N LEU A 121 -14.68 11.86 2.03
CA LEU A 121 -14.16 11.06 0.92
C LEU A 121 -13.38 9.83 1.37
N ASN A 122 -12.63 9.93 2.48
CA ASN A 122 -11.65 8.92 2.85
C ASN A 122 -11.67 8.62 4.34
N THR A 123 -11.33 7.40 4.66
CA THR A 123 -10.92 6.97 6.00
C THR A 123 -9.43 6.59 5.94
N ILE A 124 -8.64 7.08 6.88
CA ILE A 124 -7.19 6.84 7.00
C ILE A 124 -6.94 6.28 8.40
N VAL A 125 -6.16 5.21 8.48
CA VAL A 125 -5.75 4.61 9.76
C VAL A 125 -4.23 4.54 9.79
N TRP A 126 -3.66 5.02 10.89
CA TRP A 126 -2.27 4.83 11.26
C TRP A 126 -2.21 3.84 12.40
N LEU A 127 -1.34 2.84 12.30
CA LEU A 127 -0.93 1.97 13.39
C LEU A 127 0.55 2.21 13.66
N VAL A 128 0.90 2.49 14.90
CA VAL A 128 2.27 2.73 15.32
C VAL A 128 2.56 1.85 16.52
N ASP A 129 3.53 0.95 16.40
CA ASP A 129 4.01 0.11 17.49
C ASP A 129 5.41 0.52 17.94
N ASP A 130 5.77 0.17 19.17
CA ASP A 130 7.08 0.42 19.77
C ASP A 130 8.00 -0.82 19.77
N GLY A 131 7.66 -1.81 18.94
CA GLY A 131 8.34 -3.10 18.91
C GLY A 131 9.64 -3.12 18.12
N VAL A 132 10.01 -4.31 17.68
CA VAL A 132 11.12 -4.50 16.74
C VAL A 132 10.69 -4.04 15.34
N GLY A 133 11.56 -3.40 14.58
CA GLY A 133 11.27 -2.97 13.23
C GLY A 133 11.01 -4.15 12.29
N ILE A 134 10.01 -4.02 11.41
CA ILE A 134 9.60 -5.12 10.51
C ILE A 134 10.70 -5.48 9.52
N PHE A 135 11.42 -4.51 8.96
CA PHE A 135 12.42 -4.79 7.92
C PHE A 135 13.67 -5.44 8.51
N GLU A 136 14.12 -5.02 9.70
CA GLU A 136 15.23 -5.67 10.41
C GLU A 136 14.85 -7.10 10.82
N LYS A 137 13.61 -7.34 11.30
CA LYS A 137 13.12 -8.68 11.63
C LYS A 137 13.15 -9.60 10.42
N ILE A 138 12.61 -9.16 9.28
CA ILE A 138 12.60 -9.92 8.02
C ILE A 138 14.03 -10.19 7.55
N LYS A 139 14.87 -9.16 7.49
CA LYS A 139 16.27 -9.30 7.07
C LYS A 139 17.00 -10.36 7.90
N ASN A 140 16.87 -10.29 9.22
CA ASN A 140 17.57 -11.20 10.13
C ASN A 140 17.02 -12.64 10.03
N HIS A 141 15.69 -12.82 9.95
CA HIS A 141 15.08 -14.14 9.85
C HIS A 141 15.46 -14.86 8.57
N PHE A 142 15.42 -14.17 7.42
CA PHE A 142 15.74 -14.73 6.11
C PHE A 142 17.20 -14.57 5.71
N GLN A 143 18.05 -14.06 6.59
CA GLN A 143 19.48 -13.82 6.35
C GLN A 143 19.76 -13.00 5.09
N LEU A 144 18.94 -11.97 4.84
CA LEU A 144 19.04 -11.09 3.68
C LEU A 144 20.22 -10.12 3.82
N ALA A 145 20.78 -9.68 2.70
CA ALA A 145 21.97 -8.84 2.69
C ALA A 145 21.70 -7.42 3.23
N ASP A 146 20.52 -6.87 2.95
CA ASP A 146 20.16 -5.51 3.36
C ASP A 146 18.62 -5.33 3.50
N LEU A 147 18.21 -4.16 4.01
CA LEU A 147 16.80 -3.84 4.20
C LEU A 147 16.02 -3.68 2.87
N ASN A 148 16.69 -3.36 1.76
CA ASN A 148 16.02 -3.26 0.47
C ASN A 148 15.62 -4.66 -0.05
N GLU A 149 16.38 -5.70 0.32
CA GLU A 149 15.95 -7.08 0.06
C GLU A 149 14.71 -7.44 0.88
N ALA A 150 14.63 -7.04 2.14
CA ALA A 150 13.43 -7.25 2.96
C ALA A 150 12.19 -6.56 2.36
N ILE A 151 12.34 -5.33 1.88
CA ILE A 151 11.29 -4.60 1.17
C ILE A 151 10.89 -5.32 -0.13
N CYS A 152 11.84 -5.81 -0.91
CA CYS A 152 11.58 -6.57 -2.12
C CYS A 152 10.77 -7.85 -1.84
N GLU A 153 11.11 -8.57 -0.77
CA GLU A 153 10.36 -9.76 -0.35
C GLU A 153 8.92 -9.43 0.08
N LEU A 154 8.69 -8.32 0.76
CA LEU A 154 7.34 -7.87 1.12
C LEU A 154 6.46 -7.57 -0.10
N PHE A 155 7.03 -7.02 -1.18
CA PHE A 155 6.27 -6.80 -2.42
C PHE A 155 5.77 -8.10 -3.05
N LYS A 156 6.54 -9.19 -2.92
CA LYS A 156 6.17 -10.48 -3.50
C LYS A 156 5.02 -11.15 -2.74
N GLY A 157 4.96 -10.97 -1.42
CA GLY A 157 4.04 -11.71 -0.54
C GLY A 157 4.56 -13.12 -0.20
N LYS A 158 3.72 -13.94 0.45
CA LYS A 158 4.09 -15.24 1.02
C LYS A 158 5.29 -15.16 1.96
N LEU A 159 5.36 -14.06 2.73
CA LEU A 159 6.46 -13.80 3.62
C LEU A 159 6.00 -13.85 5.06
N THR A 160 6.40 -14.87 5.78
CA THR A 160 6.14 -14.97 7.22
C THR A 160 7.37 -15.49 7.96
N THR A 161 7.58 -14.98 9.16
CA THR A 161 8.58 -15.49 10.11
C THR A 161 8.03 -16.64 10.96
N ASP A 162 6.74 -16.96 10.82
CA ASP A 162 6.04 -18.05 11.49
C ASP A 162 5.14 -18.81 10.49
N ALA A 163 5.72 -19.70 9.71
CA ALA A 163 5.02 -20.46 8.69
C ALA A 163 4.03 -21.51 9.24
N ALA A 164 4.10 -21.81 10.55
CA ALA A 164 3.18 -22.76 11.17
C ALA A 164 1.79 -22.16 11.42
N ASN A 165 1.74 -20.83 11.68
CA ASN A 165 0.52 -20.13 12.05
C ASN A 165 0.05 -19.11 11.00
N HIS A 166 0.90 -18.68 10.07
CA HIS A 166 0.62 -17.61 9.12
C HIS A 166 0.99 -17.96 7.68
N SER A 167 0.12 -17.57 6.73
CA SER A 167 0.38 -17.73 5.28
C SER A 167 1.38 -16.70 4.74
N GLY A 168 1.59 -15.59 5.45
CA GLY A 168 2.43 -14.48 5.01
C GLY A 168 1.81 -13.62 3.90
N GLU A 169 0.50 -13.63 3.78
CA GLU A 169 -0.27 -12.99 2.71
C GLU A 169 -0.90 -11.66 3.13
N GLY A 170 -1.05 -11.42 4.45
CA GLY A 170 -1.81 -10.31 5.01
C GLY A 170 -1.35 -8.94 4.53
N ILE A 171 -0.04 -8.64 4.57
CA ILE A 171 0.52 -7.38 4.07
C ILE A 171 0.28 -7.23 2.57
N PHE A 172 0.49 -8.29 1.78
CA PHE A 172 0.29 -8.25 0.34
C PHE A 172 -1.15 -7.89 0.01
N PHE A 173 -2.14 -8.65 0.48
CA PHE A 173 -3.54 -8.43 0.14
C PHE A 173 -4.06 -7.11 0.72
N THR A 174 -3.72 -6.75 1.95
CA THR A 174 -4.07 -5.44 2.53
C THR A 174 -3.55 -4.31 1.64
N SER A 175 -2.30 -4.40 1.19
CA SER A 175 -1.71 -3.38 0.31
C SER A 175 -2.41 -3.23 -1.04
N LYS A 176 -3.04 -4.29 -1.57
CA LYS A 176 -3.82 -4.25 -2.83
C LYS A 176 -5.24 -3.73 -2.62
N MET A 177 -5.84 -4.00 -1.46
CA MET A 177 -7.18 -3.53 -1.11
C MET A 177 -7.21 -2.02 -0.84
N MET A 178 -6.17 -1.47 -0.20
CA MET A 178 -6.08 -0.04 0.12
C MET A 178 -5.81 0.80 -1.13
N ASP A 179 -6.21 2.07 -1.10
CA ASP A 179 -5.85 3.06 -2.13
C ASP A 179 -4.46 3.64 -1.88
N SER A 180 -4.07 3.73 -0.60
CA SER A 180 -2.70 4.03 -0.20
C SER A 180 -2.32 3.13 0.96
N PHE A 181 -1.15 2.52 0.84
CA PHE A 181 -0.57 1.65 1.85
C PHE A 181 0.91 1.96 2.00
N LEU A 182 1.35 2.16 3.24
CA LEU A 182 2.74 2.46 3.56
C LEU A 182 3.13 1.77 4.87
N ILE A 183 4.33 1.22 4.90
CA ILE A 183 5.01 0.78 6.13
C ILE A 183 6.31 1.56 6.23
N ALA A 184 6.52 2.23 7.36
CA ALA A 184 7.76 2.90 7.69
C ALA A 184 8.38 2.25 8.92
N SER A 185 9.63 1.82 8.82
CA SER A 185 10.40 1.17 9.88
C SER A 185 11.89 1.21 9.55
N ASP A 186 12.75 1.18 10.55
CA ASP A 186 14.20 1.00 10.38
C ASP A 186 14.84 2.01 9.41
N GLY A 187 14.30 3.23 9.32
CA GLY A 187 14.77 4.26 8.38
C GLY A 187 14.41 3.98 6.92
N LYS A 188 13.49 3.04 6.65
CA LYS A 188 13.05 2.65 5.31
C LYS A 188 11.54 2.74 5.17
N ILE A 189 11.08 2.83 3.92
CA ILE A 189 9.66 2.88 3.58
C ILE A 189 9.36 1.82 2.52
N PHE A 190 8.33 1.01 2.80
CA PHE A 190 7.62 0.20 1.81
C PHE A 190 6.32 0.92 1.47
N THR A 191 6.00 1.08 0.18
CA THR A 191 4.72 1.66 -0.23
C THR A 191 4.27 1.13 -1.58
N THR A 192 2.96 0.94 -1.72
CA THR A 192 2.32 0.62 -3.00
C THR A 192 1.70 1.83 -3.68
N SER A 193 1.74 2.98 -3.01
CA SER A 193 1.17 4.23 -3.51
C SER A 193 2.15 4.95 -4.43
N LYS A 194 1.62 5.60 -5.46
CA LYS A 194 2.36 6.61 -6.20
C LYS A 194 2.36 7.89 -5.36
N PHE A 195 3.42 8.12 -4.59
CA PHE A 195 3.63 9.42 -3.98
C PHE A 195 4.14 10.38 -5.08
N ASP A 196 3.40 11.48 -5.29
CA ASP A 196 3.89 12.60 -6.09
C ASP A 196 5.21 13.10 -5.49
N ASP A 197 6.22 13.26 -6.34
CA ASP A 197 7.55 13.71 -5.97
C ASP A 197 7.50 14.91 -5.02
N GLY A 198 8.03 14.75 -3.81
CA GLY A 198 8.33 15.84 -2.88
C GLY A 198 7.49 15.96 -1.62
N LYS A 199 6.54 15.06 -1.36
CA LYS A 199 5.95 14.91 -0.01
C LYS A 199 6.48 13.64 0.64
N THR A 200 7.74 13.64 1.00
CA THR A 200 8.21 12.86 2.13
C THR A 200 7.37 13.31 3.32
N VAL A 201 6.43 12.48 3.74
CA VAL A 201 5.91 12.58 5.09
C VAL A 201 7.17 12.42 5.94
N ASP A 202 7.49 13.44 6.73
CA ASP A 202 8.62 13.40 7.67
C ASP A 202 8.20 12.48 8.80
N LEU A 203 8.16 11.18 8.47
CA LEU A 203 7.95 10.12 9.43
C LEU A 203 9.29 9.97 10.12
N ASP A 204 9.31 10.19 11.42
CA ASP A 204 10.46 9.84 12.25
C ASP A 204 10.64 8.32 12.21
N THR A 205 11.31 7.85 11.15
CA THR A 205 11.63 6.43 10.94
C THR A 205 12.89 6.02 11.73
N HIS A 206 13.46 6.93 12.52
CA HIS A 206 14.63 6.67 13.36
C HIS A 206 14.26 6.08 14.73
N GLY A 207 12.96 6.05 15.07
CA GLY A 207 12.43 5.38 16.25
C GLY A 207 12.44 3.84 16.10
N LYS A 208 12.35 3.14 17.23
CA LYS A 208 12.05 1.70 17.23
C LYS A 208 10.61 1.47 16.83
N GLY A 209 10.32 0.30 16.25
CA GLY A 209 8.97 -0.12 15.91
C GLY A 209 8.60 0.09 14.44
N THR A 210 7.31 -0.04 14.17
CA THR A 210 6.76 0.04 12.83
C THR A 210 5.58 0.99 12.79
N CYS A 211 5.50 1.79 11.74
CA CYS A 211 4.35 2.63 11.44
C CYS A 211 3.69 2.14 10.15
N VAL A 212 2.40 1.80 10.21
CA VAL A 212 1.60 1.41 9.04
C VAL A 212 0.55 2.46 8.77
N LEU A 213 0.49 2.96 7.54
CA LEU A 213 -0.58 3.83 7.05
C LEU A 213 -1.45 3.05 6.06
N MET A 214 -2.74 3.09 6.29
CA MET A 214 -3.78 2.57 5.41
C MET A 214 -4.77 3.69 5.07
N SER A 215 -5.05 3.91 3.79
CA SER A 215 -6.06 4.86 3.33
C SER A 215 -6.98 4.22 2.32
N LEU A 216 -8.28 4.40 2.51
CA LEU A 216 -9.31 3.86 1.64
C LEU A 216 -10.38 4.91 1.36
N SER A 217 -10.81 5.01 0.11
CA SER A 217 -11.97 5.82 -0.26
C SER A 217 -13.24 5.23 0.35
N ASN A 218 -14.06 6.09 0.95
CA ASN A 218 -15.36 5.72 1.48
C ASN A 218 -16.35 5.28 0.39
N PHE A 219 -15.98 5.49 -0.88
CA PHE A 219 -16.76 5.19 -2.08
C PHE A 219 -16.08 4.16 -2.99
N THR A 220 -15.11 3.40 -2.49
CA THR A 220 -14.45 2.38 -3.31
C THR A 220 -15.44 1.31 -3.76
N HIS A 221 -15.26 0.83 -4.99
CA HIS A 221 -16.00 -0.31 -5.53
C HIS A 221 -15.25 -1.64 -5.40
N LYS A 222 -13.99 -1.61 -4.94
CA LYS A 222 -13.21 -2.82 -4.70
C LYS A 222 -13.90 -3.74 -3.70
N THR A 223 -13.75 -5.03 -3.87
CA THR A 223 -14.16 -6.03 -2.88
C THR A 223 -12.97 -6.92 -2.50
N PRO A 224 -12.91 -7.45 -1.26
CA PRO A 224 -11.87 -8.42 -0.90
C PRO A 224 -11.81 -9.60 -1.88
N LYS A 225 -12.98 -10.12 -2.27
CA LYS A 225 -13.07 -11.27 -3.19
C LYS A 225 -12.38 -10.99 -4.53
N GLU A 226 -12.68 -9.86 -5.17
CA GLU A 226 -12.05 -9.49 -6.46
C GLU A 226 -10.53 -9.40 -6.34
N ILE A 227 -10.03 -8.87 -5.22
CA ILE A 227 -8.59 -8.77 -4.98
C ILE A 227 -7.99 -10.16 -4.75
N PHE A 228 -8.63 -11.03 -3.97
CA PHE A 228 -8.15 -12.41 -3.80
C PHE A 228 -8.15 -13.16 -5.13
N ASP A 229 -9.27 -13.14 -5.87
CA ASP A 229 -9.42 -13.82 -7.15
C ASP A 229 -8.37 -13.37 -8.20
N GLN A 230 -7.93 -12.11 -8.15
CA GLN A 230 -6.92 -11.57 -9.06
C GLN A 230 -5.54 -12.20 -8.89
N TYR A 231 -5.21 -12.66 -7.68
CA TYR A 231 -3.88 -13.16 -7.33
C TYR A 231 -3.87 -14.65 -6.94
N SER A 232 -5.02 -15.31 -7.03
CA SER A 232 -5.17 -16.74 -6.72
C SER A 232 -5.42 -17.56 -7.98
N ASP A 233 -5.06 -18.84 -7.92
CA ASP A 233 -5.41 -19.81 -8.96
C ASP A 233 -6.86 -20.31 -8.83
N SER A 234 -7.22 -21.29 -9.68
CA SER A 234 -8.56 -21.90 -9.68
C SER A 234 -8.93 -22.59 -8.36
N ASP A 235 -7.94 -22.99 -7.58
CA ASP A 235 -8.13 -23.68 -6.30
C ASP A 235 -8.16 -22.67 -5.13
N GLY A 236 -8.02 -21.37 -5.41
CA GLY A 236 -8.04 -20.29 -4.44
C GLY A 236 -6.69 -20.08 -3.74
N SER A 237 -5.62 -20.74 -4.19
CA SER A 237 -4.28 -20.57 -3.61
C SER A 237 -3.60 -19.33 -4.19
N PHE A 238 -2.96 -18.53 -3.35
CA PHE A 238 -2.19 -17.35 -3.77
C PHE A 238 -1.02 -17.80 -4.67
N SER A 239 -1.13 -17.55 -5.96
CA SER A 239 -0.23 -18.10 -6.99
C SER A 239 0.41 -17.03 -7.89
N THR A 240 -0.14 -15.83 -7.91
CA THR A 240 0.33 -14.72 -8.75
C THR A 240 0.86 -13.58 -7.89
N THR A 241 2.07 -13.10 -8.16
CA THR A 241 2.62 -11.91 -7.50
C THR A 241 2.80 -10.74 -8.45
N LYS A 242 2.76 -9.50 -7.95
CA LYS A 242 3.04 -8.29 -8.71
C LYS A 242 4.10 -7.43 -8.03
N ILE A 243 5.22 -7.24 -8.72
CA ILE A 243 6.42 -6.57 -8.22
C ILE A 243 6.59 -5.21 -8.90
N PRO A 244 6.33 -4.09 -8.21
CA PRO A 244 6.53 -2.74 -8.75
C PRO A 244 8.02 -2.36 -8.66
N LEU A 245 8.75 -2.49 -9.76
CA LEU A 245 10.21 -2.30 -9.77
C LEU A 245 10.64 -0.88 -9.37
N LYS A 246 9.84 0.14 -9.69
CA LYS A 246 10.11 1.53 -9.31
C LYS A 246 10.12 1.74 -7.79
N ASN A 247 9.33 0.98 -7.05
CA ASN A 247 9.25 1.09 -5.60
C ASN A 247 10.40 0.35 -4.87
N ILE A 248 11.12 -0.53 -5.59
CA ILE A 248 12.24 -1.31 -5.06
C ILE A 248 13.57 -0.63 -5.37
N PHE A 249 13.66 0.03 -6.52
CA PHE A 249 14.89 0.62 -7.00
C PHE A 249 14.77 2.14 -7.11
N ASP A 250 15.64 2.86 -6.40
CA ASP A 250 15.71 4.34 -6.46
C ASP A 250 16.15 4.84 -7.85
N ALA A 251 16.90 4.00 -8.59
CA ALA A 251 17.40 4.27 -9.93
C ALA A 251 17.03 3.12 -10.88
N ALA A 252 17.34 3.30 -12.17
CA ALA A 252 17.11 2.25 -13.16
C ALA A 252 17.78 0.93 -12.76
N PRO A 253 17.13 -0.23 -12.92
CA PRO A 253 17.70 -1.53 -12.61
C PRO A 253 18.71 -1.95 -13.68
N VAL A 254 19.98 -2.10 -13.32
CA VAL A 254 21.07 -2.32 -14.30
C VAL A 254 21.83 -3.63 -14.09
N SER A 255 21.92 -4.12 -12.85
CA SER A 255 22.85 -5.17 -12.50
C SER A 255 22.20 -6.54 -12.37
N ARG A 256 23.01 -7.61 -12.59
CA ARG A 256 22.61 -9.00 -12.30
C ARG A 256 22.26 -9.20 -10.80
N SER A 257 22.93 -8.49 -9.90
CA SER A 257 22.65 -8.57 -8.48
C SER A 257 21.24 -8.06 -8.15
N GLN A 258 20.83 -6.91 -8.73
CA GLN A 258 19.46 -6.40 -8.59
C GLN A 258 18.42 -7.39 -9.15
N ALA A 259 18.72 -7.98 -10.31
CA ALA A 259 17.86 -9.01 -10.91
C ALA A 259 17.71 -10.25 -10.02
N LYS A 260 18.80 -10.73 -9.41
CA LYS A 260 18.75 -11.87 -8.48
C LYS A 260 17.87 -11.59 -7.26
N ARG A 261 17.88 -10.34 -6.73
CA ARG A 261 16.96 -9.94 -5.64
C ARG A 261 15.49 -10.04 -6.05
N VAL A 262 15.17 -9.60 -7.28
CA VAL A 262 13.80 -9.74 -7.81
C VAL A 262 13.43 -11.20 -7.98
N CYS A 263 14.33 -12.03 -8.50
CA CYS A 263 14.07 -13.45 -8.75
C CYS A 263 14.05 -14.33 -7.48
N ASN A 264 14.63 -13.87 -6.37
CA ASN A 264 14.67 -14.63 -5.13
C ASN A 264 13.26 -15.04 -4.70
N ARG A 265 13.06 -16.33 -4.34
CA ARG A 265 11.77 -16.91 -3.89
C ARG A 265 10.59 -16.79 -4.88
N LEU A 266 10.82 -16.45 -6.16
CA LEU A 266 9.73 -16.46 -7.16
C LEU A 266 9.23 -17.87 -7.47
N GLU A 267 9.98 -18.92 -7.14
CA GLU A 267 9.56 -20.31 -7.26
C GLU A 267 8.33 -20.68 -6.40
N GLN A 268 7.94 -19.81 -5.49
CA GLN A 268 6.70 -19.96 -4.71
C GLN A 268 5.43 -19.55 -5.49
N PHE A 269 5.59 -19.00 -6.69
CA PHE A 269 4.49 -18.49 -7.51
C PHE A 269 4.49 -19.20 -8.87
N THR A 270 3.31 -19.29 -9.48
CA THR A 270 3.16 -19.76 -10.86
C THR A 270 3.26 -18.60 -11.85
N GLU A 271 2.96 -17.38 -11.40
CA GLU A 271 3.06 -16.17 -12.20
C GLU A 271 3.69 -15.01 -11.41
N ALA A 272 4.62 -14.30 -12.04
CA ALA A 272 5.21 -13.09 -11.49
C ALA A 272 5.07 -11.92 -12.49
N ILE A 273 4.26 -10.96 -12.12
CA ILE A 273 4.06 -9.72 -12.89
C ILE A 273 5.16 -8.74 -12.48
N LEU A 274 6.04 -8.39 -13.43
CA LEU A 274 7.10 -7.40 -13.26
C LEU A 274 6.60 -6.05 -13.80
N ASP A 275 6.24 -5.14 -12.90
CA ASP A 275 5.68 -3.85 -13.26
C ASP A 275 6.79 -2.81 -13.44
N PHE A 276 6.99 -2.38 -14.70
CA PHE A 276 7.98 -1.38 -15.12
C PHE A 276 7.43 0.05 -15.12
N ASP A 277 6.23 0.30 -14.58
CA ASP A 277 5.69 1.66 -14.51
C ASP A 277 6.68 2.60 -13.80
N GLY A 278 7.04 3.72 -14.46
CA GLY A 278 8.02 4.69 -13.95
C GLY A 278 9.49 4.25 -14.08
N ILE A 279 9.78 3.11 -14.74
CA ILE A 279 11.15 2.72 -15.13
C ILE A 279 11.41 3.18 -16.56
N GLU A 280 12.35 4.11 -16.73
CA GLU A 280 12.67 4.68 -18.03
C GLU A 280 13.51 3.74 -18.89
N TRP A 281 14.47 3.03 -18.29
CA TRP A 281 15.36 2.08 -18.96
C TRP A 281 15.85 1.00 -17.99
N MET A 282 16.39 -0.10 -18.54
CA MET A 282 17.04 -1.16 -17.76
C MET A 282 18.34 -1.61 -18.41
N GLY A 283 19.29 -2.08 -17.60
CA GLY A 283 20.56 -2.59 -18.08
C GLY A 283 20.46 -4.01 -18.65
N GLN A 284 21.31 -4.34 -19.63
CA GLN A 284 21.38 -5.67 -20.24
C GLN A 284 21.63 -6.77 -19.21
N GLY A 285 22.48 -6.51 -18.20
CA GLY A 285 22.76 -7.49 -17.13
C GLY A 285 21.54 -7.83 -16.30
N PHE A 286 20.69 -6.86 -16.00
CA PHE A 286 19.42 -7.05 -15.30
C PHE A 286 18.44 -7.86 -16.17
N ALA A 287 18.20 -7.39 -17.40
CA ALA A 287 17.27 -8.03 -18.33
C ALA A 287 17.66 -9.49 -18.62
N HIS A 288 18.92 -9.75 -18.95
CA HIS A 288 19.42 -11.09 -19.23
C HIS A 288 19.29 -12.03 -18.03
N GLN A 289 19.59 -11.55 -16.81
CA GLN A 289 19.48 -12.38 -15.60
C GLN A 289 18.05 -12.82 -15.31
N ILE A 290 17.04 -11.96 -15.54
CA ILE A 290 15.62 -12.27 -15.30
C ILE A 290 15.05 -13.09 -16.47
N PHE A 291 15.08 -12.53 -17.67
CA PHE A 291 14.31 -13.05 -18.79
C PHE A 291 14.99 -14.20 -19.53
N VAL A 292 16.29 -14.42 -19.29
CA VAL A 292 17.04 -15.53 -19.90
C VAL A 292 17.47 -16.52 -18.81
N VAL A 293 18.29 -16.09 -17.86
CA VAL A 293 18.91 -17.02 -16.91
C VAL A 293 17.87 -17.60 -15.96
N PHE A 294 17.07 -16.76 -15.31
CA PHE A 294 16.04 -17.23 -14.38
C PHE A 294 14.95 -18.01 -15.13
N GLN A 295 14.43 -17.48 -16.23
CA GLN A 295 13.36 -18.12 -17.00
C GLN A 295 13.76 -19.51 -17.54
N ASN A 296 15.02 -19.70 -17.92
CA ASN A 296 15.50 -21.01 -18.36
C ASN A 296 15.61 -22.02 -17.22
N ASN A 297 15.91 -21.55 -16.00
CA ASN A 297 15.97 -22.40 -14.81
C ASN A 297 14.59 -22.69 -14.21
N HIS A 298 13.61 -21.83 -14.47
CA HIS A 298 12.24 -21.90 -13.94
C HIS A 298 11.22 -21.70 -15.07
N PRO A 299 11.15 -22.63 -16.05
CA PRO A 299 10.23 -22.54 -17.18
C PRO A 299 8.76 -22.67 -16.77
N GLU A 300 8.49 -23.21 -15.57
CA GLU A 300 7.17 -23.35 -14.97
C GLU A 300 6.56 -22.03 -14.47
N ILE A 301 7.39 -20.98 -14.29
CA ILE A 301 6.95 -19.68 -13.79
C ILE A 301 6.70 -18.74 -14.96
N ALA A 302 5.49 -18.23 -15.07
CA ALA A 302 5.18 -17.22 -16.08
C ALA A 302 5.70 -15.83 -15.61
N LEU A 303 6.72 -15.30 -16.29
CA LEU A 303 7.17 -13.92 -16.09
C LEU A 303 6.40 -13.00 -17.03
N VAL A 304 5.61 -12.08 -16.46
CA VAL A 304 4.75 -11.15 -17.21
C VAL A 304 5.23 -9.71 -17.03
N PRO A 305 6.06 -9.17 -17.96
CA PRO A 305 6.45 -7.78 -17.90
C PRO A 305 5.28 -6.87 -18.32
N GLN A 306 5.00 -5.84 -17.50
CA GLN A 306 3.93 -4.88 -17.76
C GLN A 306 4.46 -3.44 -17.72
N ASN A 307 3.78 -2.51 -18.39
CA ASN A 307 4.03 -1.07 -18.37
C ASN A 307 5.46 -0.70 -18.78
N MET A 308 6.05 -1.43 -19.73
CA MET A 308 7.39 -1.15 -20.25
C MET A 308 7.40 0.15 -21.07
N SER A 309 8.36 1.05 -20.79
CA SER A 309 8.71 2.14 -21.70
C SER A 309 9.32 1.58 -23.00
N ASP A 310 9.38 2.39 -24.05
CA ASP A 310 9.98 1.97 -25.33
C ASP A 310 11.43 1.49 -25.15
N SER A 311 12.19 2.14 -24.29
CA SER A 311 13.60 1.78 -24.00
C SER A 311 13.70 0.46 -23.23
N VAL A 312 12.83 0.23 -22.24
CA VAL A 312 12.74 -1.05 -21.50
C VAL A 312 12.35 -2.17 -22.46
N LYS A 313 11.35 -1.95 -23.32
CA LYS A 313 10.90 -2.92 -24.31
C LYS A 313 11.99 -3.27 -25.31
N SER A 314 12.71 -2.27 -25.81
CA SER A 314 13.84 -2.49 -26.73
C SER A 314 14.91 -3.38 -26.11
N MET A 315 15.26 -3.17 -24.83
CA MET A 315 16.22 -4.01 -24.12
C MET A 315 15.68 -5.43 -23.87
N TYR A 316 14.40 -5.55 -23.52
CA TYR A 316 13.73 -6.83 -23.39
C TYR A 316 13.79 -7.65 -24.69
N ASP A 317 13.37 -7.04 -25.82
CA ASP A 317 13.39 -7.67 -27.14
C ASP A 317 14.83 -8.04 -27.56
N HIS A 318 15.82 -7.19 -27.25
CA HIS A 318 17.23 -7.48 -27.52
C HIS A 318 17.69 -8.76 -26.81
N VAL A 319 17.44 -8.92 -25.53
CA VAL A 319 17.92 -10.10 -24.78
C VAL A 319 17.15 -11.37 -25.12
N ILE A 320 15.87 -11.28 -25.47
CA ILE A 320 15.05 -12.43 -25.87
C ILE A 320 15.47 -12.93 -27.27
N ASN A 321 15.71 -12.01 -28.22
CA ASN A 321 16.11 -12.36 -29.60
C ASN A 321 17.59 -12.75 -29.73
N SER A 322 18.40 -12.54 -28.69
CA SER A 322 19.82 -12.92 -28.66
C SER A 322 20.03 -14.34 -28.06
N ARG A 323 18.94 -15.08 -27.88
CA ARG A 323 18.97 -16.48 -27.41
C ARG A 323 19.54 -17.45 -28.44
#